data_2743cf22fad94c7671ceac49c4116162
#
_entry.id   2743cf22fad94c7671ceac49c4116162
#
_cell.length_a   1.000
_cell.length_b   1.000
_cell.length_c   1.000
_cell.angle_alpha   90.00
_cell.angle_beta   90.00
_cell.angle_gamma   90.00
#
_symmetry.space_group_name_H-M   'P 1'
#
loop_
_entity.id
_entity.type
_entity.pdbx_description
1 polymer ?
#
loop_
_entity_poly.entity_id
_entity_poly.type
_entity_poly.pdbx_seq_one_letter_code
_entity_poly.pdbx_strand_id
1 'polypeptide(L)'
;MFIIRPYLETDLEDVIALWEVCDLTRPWNNPEIDIFRKTAQKDGLFLLAVKDEQLIATLMGGYDGHRGWINYLAVHPHFQRNGVATALIQQLEKRLIALGCPKLQLLVRKENIDVQSFYAQLGYVDI
;
A
#
# COMPACT_ATOMS: atom_id res chain seq x y z
N MET A 1 9.94 10.42 12.88
CA MET A 1 10.60 9.53 11.91
C MET A 1 9.95 8.17 11.93
N PHE A 2 9.76 7.55 10.79
CA PHE A 2 9.12 6.25 10.66
C PHE A 2 10.03 5.27 9.93
N ILE A 3 9.77 3.98 10.10
CA ILE A 3 10.46 2.92 9.36
C ILE A 3 9.45 2.19 8.46
N ILE A 4 9.96 1.60 7.38
CA ILE A 4 9.18 0.77 6.47
C ILE A 4 9.69 -0.66 6.57
N ARG A 5 8.78 -1.60 6.76
CA ARG A 5 9.08 -3.01 6.84
C ARG A 5 7.97 -3.87 6.25
N PRO A 6 8.24 -5.12 5.89
CA PRO A 6 7.18 -6.02 5.45
C PRO A 6 6.21 -6.35 6.59
N TYR A 7 4.99 -6.73 6.19
CA TYR A 7 3.94 -7.19 7.08
C TYR A 7 4.36 -8.47 7.82
N LEU A 8 3.98 -8.54 9.11
CA LEU A 8 4.11 -9.74 9.94
C LEU A 8 2.72 -10.17 10.42
N GLU A 9 2.53 -11.46 10.71
CA GLU A 9 1.22 -11.96 11.15
C GLU A 9 0.68 -11.25 12.39
N THR A 10 1.55 -10.78 13.26
CA THR A 10 1.18 -10.02 14.45
C THR A 10 0.59 -8.65 14.13
N ASP A 11 0.67 -8.20 12.89
CA ASP A 11 0.13 -6.90 12.46
C ASP A 11 -1.33 -6.95 12.04
N LEU A 12 -1.95 -8.13 11.97
CA LEU A 12 -3.27 -8.31 11.36
C LEU A 12 -4.33 -7.36 11.92
N GLU A 13 -4.48 -7.33 13.23
CA GLU A 13 -5.52 -6.52 13.88
C GLU A 13 -5.29 -5.03 13.64
N ASP A 14 -4.05 -4.57 13.73
CA ASP A 14 -3.69 -3.17 13.52
C ASP A 14 -3.91 -2.74 12.08
N VAL A 15 -3.61 -3.61 11.12
CA VAL A 15 -3.85 -3.32 9.70
C VAL A 15 -5.34 -3.17 9.42
N ILE A 16 -6.15 -4.10 9.92
CA ILE A 16 -7.60 -4.04 9.73
C ILE A 16 -8.17 -2.77 10.37
N ALA A 17 -7.74 -2.44 11.59
CA ALA A 17 -8.17 -1.23 12.28
C ALA A 17 -7.80 0.03 11.48
N LEU A 18 -6.60 0.08 10.91
CA LEU A 18 -6.18 1.19 10.07
C LEU A 18 -7.06 1.32 8.82
N TRP A 19 -7.34 0.19 8.16
CA TRP A 19 -8.18 0.20 6.96
C TRP A 19 -9.60 0.66 7.27
N GLU A 20 -10.14 0.30 8.44
CA GLU A 20 -11.45 0.80 8.87
C GLU A 20 -11.43 2.31 9.07
N VAL A 21 -10.42 2.83 9.74
CA VAL A 21 -10.25 4.28 9.96
C VAL A 21 -10.13 5.02 8.63
N CYS A 22 -9.50 4.42 7.63
CA CYS A 22 -9.33 5.00 6.30
C CYS A 22 -10.51 4.74 5.36
N ASP A 23 -11.59 4.12 5.86
CA ASP A 23 -12.79 3.79 5.09
C ASP A 23 -12.49 2.91 3.85
N LEU A 24 -11.60 1.94 4.03
CA LEU A 24 -11.21 1.03 2.96
C LEU A 24 -11.88 -0.35 3.06
N THR A 25 -12.63 -0.61 4.13
CA THR A 25 -13.37 -1.86 4.27
C THR A 25 -14.73 -1.72 3.57
N ARG A 26 -15.08 -2.73 2.77
CA ARG A 26 -16.33 -2.75 2.00
C ARG A 26 -17.07 -4.06 2.24
N PRO A 27 -18.43 -4.08 2.12
CA PRO A 27 -19.20 -5.30 2.36
C PRO A 27 -18.80 -6.47 1.44
N TRP A 28 -18.29 -6.16 0.24
CA TRP A 28 -17.91 -7.19 -0.73
C TRP A 28 -16.44 -7.64 -0.59
N ASN A 29 -15.68 -7.05 0.33
CA ASN A 29 -14.29 -7.41 0.59
C ASN A 29 -14.14 -7.89 2.02
N ASN A 30 -13.41 -8.99 2.20
CA ASN A 30 -13.03 -9.46 3.54
C ASN A 30 -11.55 -9.17 3.74
N PRO A 31 -11.18 -8.19 4.58
CA PRO A 31 -9.77 -7.81 4.74
C PRO A 31 -8.90 -8.94 5.28
N GLU A 32 -9.42 -9.81 6.16
CA GLU A 32 -8.64 -10.94 6.66
C GLU A 32 -8.28 -11.91 5.53
N ILE A 33 -9.23 -12.19 4.64
CA ILE A 33 -9.00 -13.09 3.51
C ILE A 33 -8.01 -12.46 2.54
N ASP A 34 -8.14 -11.15 2.26
CA ASP A 34 -7.23 -10.46 1.37
C ASP A 34 -5.79 -10.50 1.91
N ILE A 35 -5.62 -10.26 3.20
CA ILE A 35 -4.30 -10.33 3.85
C ILE A 35 -3.76 -11.76 3.81
N PHE A 36 -4.60 -12.75 4.11
CA PHE A 36 -4.19 -14.16 4.07
C PHE A 36 -3.68 -14.56 2.69
N ARG A 37 -4.44 -14.21 1.65
CA ARG A 37 -4.05 -14.51 0.26
C ARG A 37 -2.74 -13.82 -0.11
N LYS A 38 -2.57 -12.57 0.33
CA LYS A 38 -1.36 -11.82 0.05
C LYS A 38 -0.15 -12.42 0.75
N THR A 39 -0.26 -12.74 2.03
CA THR A 39 0.86 -13.31 2.79
C THR A 39 1.26 -14.68 2.28
N ALA A 40 0.33 -15.44 1.70
CA ALA A 40 0.62 -16.74 1.10
C ALA A 40 1.57 -16.64 -0.10
N GLN A 41 1.65 -15.48 -0.74
CA GLN A 41 2.57 -15.26 -1.87
C GLN A 41 4.02 -15.12 -1.43
N LYS A 42 4.28 -14.75 -0.19
CA LYS A 42 5.63 -14.66 0.40
C LYS A 42 6.61 -13.84 -0.45
N ASP A 43 6.12 -12.74 -1.03
CA ASP A 43 6.93 -11.92 -1.94
C ASP A 43 7.58 -10.71 -1.28
N GLY A 44 7.24 -10.42 -0.02
CA GLY A 44 7.80 -9.27 0.70
C GLY A 44 7.30 -7.92 0.22
N LEU A 45 6.21 -7.87 -0.54
CA LEU A 45 5.71 -6.64 -1.15
C LEU A 45 4.54 -6.00 -0.39
N PHE A 46 4.10 -6.60 0.71
CA PHE A 46 3.12 -5.98 1.60
C PHE A 46 3.89 -5.17 2.64
N LEU A 47 3.91 -3.84 2.46
CA LEU A 47 4.77 -2.94 3.21
C LEU A 47 3.96 -2.15 4.24
N LEU A 48 4.56 -1.97 5.42
CA LEU A 48 3.99 -1.18 6.50
C LEU A 48 4.93 -0.04 6.87
N ALA A 49 4.38 1.09 7.28
CA ALA A 49 5.13 2.16 7.91
C ALA A 49 4.77 2.21 9.39
N VAL A 50 5.79 2.25 10.23
CA VAL A 50 5.65 2.19 11.69
C VAL A 50 6.42 3.34 12.31
N LYS A 51 5.80 4.07 13.24
CA LYS A 51 6.41 5.16 13.97
C LYS A 51 6.13 4.98 15.46
N ASP A 52 7.18 4.95 16.28
CA ASP A 52 7.04 4.78 17.74
C ASP A 52 6.15 3.57 18.08
N GLU A 53 6.41 2.45 17.43
CA GLU A 53 5.67 1.18 17.60
C GLU A 53 4.21 1.23 17.14
N GLN A 54 3.78 2.34 16.51
CA GLN A 54 2.43 2.48 16.00
C GLN A 54 2.41 2.29 14.48
N LEU A 55 1.49 1.45 14.00
CA LEU A 55 1.24 1.32 12.57
C LEU A 55 0.57 2.60 12.06
N ILE A 56 1.19 3.26 11.10
CA ILE A 56 0.66 4.52 10.56
C ILE A 56 0.25 4.44 9.09
N ALA A 57 0.72 3.43 8.35
CA ALA A 57 0.38 3.30 6.94
C ALA A 57 0.64 1.90 6.41
N THR A 58 -0.06 1.55 5.34
CA THR A 58 0.12 0.29 4.62
C THR A 58 0.20 0.53 3.11
N LEU A 59 0.86 -0.40 2.41
CA LEU A 59 0.81 -0.51 0.96
C LEU A 59 0.90 -1.98 0.60
N MET A 60 -0.15 -2.53 -0.02
CA MET A 60 -0.13 -3.91 -0.50
C MET A 60 0.32 -3.91 -1.96
N GLY A 61 1.61 -4.16 -2.18
CA GLY A 61 2.17 -4.28 -3.50
C GLY A 61 2.10 -5.70 -4.02
N GLY A 62 2.18 -5.86 -5.33
CA GLY A 62 2.20 -7.17 -5.95
C GLY A 62 2.88 -7.14 -7.30
N TYR A 63 3.32 -8.31 -7.77
CA TYR A 63 3.93 -8.47 -9.08
C TYR A 63 3.38 -9.77 -9.69
N ASP A 64 2.69 -9.64 -10.81
CA ASP A 64 2.06 -10.78 -11.47
C ASP A 64 2.97 -11.42 -12.55
N GLY A 65 4.23 -10.99 -12.63
CA GLY A 65 5.18 -11.43 -13.65
C GLY A 65 5.18 -10.55 -14.89
N HIS A 66 4.22 -9.65 -15.00
CA HIS A 66 4.10 -8.74 -16.14
C HIS A 66 4.05 -7.28 -15.69
N ARG A 67 3.26 -7.00 -14.66
CA ARG A 67 3.08 -5.64 -14.08
C ARG A 67 3.12 -5.71 -12.56
N GLY A 68 3.60 -4.64 -11.95
CA GLY A 68 3.44 -4.42 -10.53
C GLY A 68 2.13 -3.72 -10.23
N TRP A 69 1.59 -3.92 -9.02
CA TRP A 69 0.30 -3.39 -8.62
C TRP A 69 0.37 -2.78 -7.23
N ILE A 70 -0.42 -1.73 -7.02
CA ILE A 70 -0.63 -1.10 -5.71
C ILE A 70 -2.08 -1.30 -5.30
N ASN A 71 -2.26 -1.87 -4.11
CA ASN A 71 -3.56 -1.99 -3.46
C ASN A 71 -3.43 -1.56 -2.01
N TYR A 72 -4.54 -1.18 -1.38
CA TYR A 72 -4.58 -0.85 0.05
C TYR A 72 -3.48 0.12 0.47
N LEU A 73 -3.27 1.17 -0.31
CA LEU A 73 -2.43 2.27 0.14
C LEU A 73 -3.25 3.12 1.11
N ALA A 74 -2.90 3.08 2.36
CA ALA A 74 -3.63 3.75 3.44
C ALA A 74 -2.65 4.46 4.35
N VAL A 75 -2.95 5.71 4.70
CA VAL A 75 -2.19 6.47 5.69
C VAL A 75 -3.17 6.96 6.75
N HIS A 76 -2.86 6.69 8.02
CA HIS A 76 -3.68 7.15 9.14
C HIS A 76 -3.90 8.67 9.02
N PRO A 77 -5.14 9.17 9.25
CA PRO A 77 -5.44 10.60 9.06
C PRO A 77 -4.49 11.56 9.77
N HIS A 78 -3.98 11.19 10.94
CA HIS A 78 -3.06 12.04 11.70
C HIS A 78 -1.66 12.10 11.10
N PHE A 79 -1.34 11.26 10.13
CA PHE A 79 -0.01 11.17 9.54
C PHE A 79 0.00 11.46 8.04
N GLN A 80 -1.13 11.88 7.48
CA GLN A 80 -1.20 12.29 6.08
C GLN A 80 -0.39 13.57 5.84
N ARG A 81 0.06 13.74 4.59
CA ARG A 81 0.85 14.89 4.14
C ARG A 81 2.24 14.99 4.79
N ASN A 82 2.75 13.89 5.33
CA ASN A 82 4.10 13.82 5.91
C ASN A 82 5.04 12.97 5.06
N GLY A 83 4.71 12.70 3.81
CA GLY A 83 5.56 11.95 2.90
C GLY A 83 5.56 10.44 3.11
N VAL A 84 4.68 9.91 3.96
CA VAL A 84 4.64 8.48 4.28
C VAL A 84 4.24 7.65 3.05
N ALA A 85 3.17 8.04 2.36
CA ALA A 85 2.71 7.34 1.17
C ALA A 85 3.77 7.35 0.07
N THR A 86 4.41 8.49 -0.15
CA THR A 86 5.49 8.61 -1.14
C THR A 86 6.64 7.67 -0.81
N ALA A 87 7.03 7.61 0.47
CA ALA A 87 8.12 6.71 0.91
C ALA A 87 7.76 5.24 0.69
N LEU A 88 6.50 4.85 0.98
CA LEU A 88 6.04 3.48 0.73
C LEU A 88 6.09 3.13 -0.76
N ILE A 89 5.61 4.02 -1.62
CA ILE A 89 5.63 3.80 -3.07
C ILE A 89 7.06 3.68 -3.58
N GLN A 90 7.96 4.55 -3.13
CA GLN A 90 9.37 4.50 -3.53
C GLN A 90 10.03 3.19 -3.09
N GLN A 91 9.71 2.71 -1.90
CA GLN A 91 10.24 1.42 -1.44
C GLN A 91 9.69 0.26 -2.26
N LEU A 92 8.40 0.30 -2.61
CA LEU A 92 7.82 -0.71 -3.48
C LEU A 92 8.48 -0.69 -4.86
N GLU A 93 8.68 0.49 -5.43
CA GLU A 93 9.34 0.63 -6.74
C GLU A 93 10.73 -0.01 -6.74
N LYS A 94 11.52 0.23 -5.68
CA LYS A 94 12.84 -0.38 -5.55
C LYS A 94 12.77 -1.91 -5.53
N ARG A 95 11.83 -2.46 -4.77
CA ARG A 95 11.67 -3.91 -4.64
C ARG A 95 11.20 -4.53 -5.96
N LEU A 96 10.30 -3.86 -6.66
CA LEU A 96 9.82 -4.32 -7.97
C LEU A 96 10.93 -4.28 -9.02
N ILE A 97 11.74 -3.23 -9.05
CA ILE A 97 12.89 -3.14 -9.95
C ILE A 97 13.85 -4.31 -9.70
N ALA A 98 14.12 -4.64 -8.44
CA ALA A 98 14.97 -5.76 -8.08
C ALA A 98 14.43 -7.10 -8.58
N LEU A 99 13.10 -7.22 -8.73
CA LEU A 99 12.45 -8.41 -9.27
C LEU A 99 12.35 -8.41 -10.81
N GLY A 100 12.82 -7.35 -11.47
CA GLY A 100 12.74 -7.23 -12.92
C GLY A 100 11.40 -6.71 -13.43
N CYS A 101 10.57 -6.13 -12.57
CA CYS A 101 9.26 -5.62 -12.94
C CYS A 101 9.39 -4.40 -13.87
N PRO A 102 8.78 -4.43 -15.08
CA PRO A 102 8.93 -3.33 -16.03
C PRO A 102 8.03 -2.12 -15.77
N LYS A 103 6.86 -2.33 -15.13
CA LYS A 103 5.89 -1.25 -14.91
C LYS A 103 5.09 -1.48 -13.64
N LEU A 104 4.74 -0.39 -12.96
CA LEU A 104 3.87 -0.39 -11.80
C LEU A 104 2.56 0.29 -12.17
N GLN A 105 1.44 -0.36 -11.87
CA GLN A 105 0.10 0.12 -12.17
C GLN A 105 -0.79 0.14 -10.95
N LEU A 106 -1.85 0.94 -11.00
CA LEU A 106 -2.88 0.96 -9.98
C LEU A 106 -4.18 1.46 -10.57
N LEU A 107 -5.27 1.19 -9.87
CA LEU A 107 -6.59 1.68 -10.23
C LEU A 107 -7.03 2.75 -9.25
N VAL A 108 -7.51 3.87 -9.77
CA VAL A 108 -8.05 4.97 -8.97
C VAL A 108 -9.48 5.24 -9.44
N ARG A 109 -10.39 5.40 -8.50
CA ARG A 109 -11.77 5.76 -8.84
C ARG A 109 -11.81 7.10 -9.55
N LYS A 110 -12.66 7.20 -10.56
CA LYS A 110 -12.75 8.37 -11.42
C LYS A 110 -13.06 9.65 -10.66
N GLU A 111 -13.88 9.54 -9.62
CA GLU A 111 -14.28 10.67 -8.78
C GLU A 111 -13.25 11.08 -7.74
N ASN A 112 -12.20 10.29 -7.54
CA ASN A 112 -11.17 10.56 -6.53
C ASN A 112 -10.04 11.42 -7.12
N ILE A 113 -10.32 12.71 -7.30
CA ILE A 113 -9.43 13.67 -7.96
C ILE A 113 -8.15 13.90 -7.15
N ASP A 114 -8.26 13.96 -5.83
CA ASP A 114 -7.09 14.21 -4.96
C ASP A 114 -6.05 13.09 -5.09
N VAL A 115 -6.51 11.84 -5.14
CA VAL A 115 -5.61 10.69 -5.31
C VAL A 115 -4.99 10.70 -6.70
N GLN A 116 -5.77 11.04 -7.74
CA GLN A 116 -5.25 11.17 -9.10
C GLN A 116 -4.12 12.21 -9.16
N SER A 117 -4.33 13.37 -8.52
CA SER A 117 -3.31 14.42 -8.47
C SER A 117 -2.06 13.96 -7.73
N PHE A 118 -2.24 13.22 -6.63
CA PHE A 118 -1.12 12.68 -5.87
C PHE A 118 -0.23 11.79 -6.74
N TYR A 119 -0.82 10.83 -7.47
CA TYR A 119 -0.05 9.94 -8.34
C TYR A 119 0.56 10.67 -9.52
N ALA A 120 -0.16 11.66 -10.09
CA ALA A 120 0.38 12.46 -11.18
C ALA A 120 1.64 13.21 -10.76
N GLN A 121 1.68 13.75 -9.54
CA GLN A 121 2.87 14.43 -9.01
C GLN A 121 4.06 13.47 -8.85
N LEU A 122 3.80 12.19 -8.65
CA LEU A 122 4.85 11.17 -8.57
C LEU A 122 5.31 10.67 -9.95
N GLY A 123 4.73 11.20 -11.04
CA GLY A 123 5.11 10.82 -12.39
C GLY A 123 4.24 9.71 -12.99
N TYR A 124 3.17 9.30 -12.33
CA TYR A 124 2.24 8.33 -12.86
C TYR A 124 1.35 8.95 -13.94
N VAL A 125 1.06 8.19 -14.97
CA VAL A 125 0.32 8.64 -16.15
C VAL A 125 -0.98 7.88 -16.26
N ASP A 126 -2.07 8.59 -16.57
CA ASP A 126 -3.37 7.96 -16.85
C ASP A 126 -3.33 7.33 -18.26
N ILE A 127 -3.86 6.13 -18.35
CA ILE A 127 -3.89 5.40 -19.63
C ILE A 127 -5.32 5.02 -20.04
#